data_930ae486a88a1fa2a1203a3921ed0a82
#
_entry.id   930ae486a88a1fa2a1203a3921ed0a82
#
_cell.length_a   1.000
_cell.length_b   1.000
_cell.length_c   1.000
_cell.angle_alpha   90.00
_cell.angle_beta   90.00
_cell.angle_gamma   90.00
#
_symmetry.space_group_name_H-M   'P 1'
#
loop_
_entity.id
_entity.type
_entity.pdbx_description
1 polymer ?
#
loop_
_entity_poly.entity_id
_entity_poly.type
_entity_poly.pdbx_seq_one_letter_code
_entity_poly.pdbx_strand_id
1 'polypeptide(L)'
;TASPFNSVLSKYMSDVIYEETYEDILPCYYVGMLLNISLSALVGIPFCIREYLVGKVDIIYVFTGYCGYIALVLVFYSMLYLSICKDYKKISFFFAVGMTVTVFLSFLLVKVFHWDITYGMLFSLTIGFWLIACLEMSVVRSYFKENSGKYRQVLVYFKEYWPLVVTNFLYTLGLYVHNF
;
A
#
# COMPACT_ATOMS: atom_id res chain seq x y z
N THR A 1 5.14 8.15 -2.13
CA THR A 1 4.69 8.76 -0.86
C THR A 1 4.89 7.88 0.36
N ALA A 2 4.82 6.54 0.23
CA ALA A 2 5.07 5.59 1.32
C ALA A 2 6.57 5.34 1.59
N SER A 3 7.43 5.76 0.70
CA SER A 3 8.87 5.45 0.66
C SER A 3 9.68 5.78 1.92
N PRO A 4 9.50 6.93 2.61
CA PRO A 4 10.36 7.28 3.74
C PRO A 4 10.25 6.32 4.94
N PHE A 5 9.04 5.85 5.24
CA PHE A 5 8.80 4.92 6.34
C PHE A 5 9.23 3.49 6.00
N ASN A 6 9.13 3.13 4.73
CA ASN A 6 9.48 1.79 4.27
C ASN A 6 10.96 1.45 4.48
N SER A 7 11.86 2.43 4.46
CA SER A 7 13.27 2.20 4.73
C SER A 7 13.56 1.85 6.18
N VAL A 8 12.87 2.49 7.14
CA VAL A 8 12.99 2.13 8.56
C VAL A 8 12.37 0.74 8.81
N LEU A 9 11.23 0.45 8.20
CA LEU A 9 10.60 -0.86 8.28
C LEU A 9 11.47 -1.96 7.68
N SER A 10 12.07 -1.71 6.51
CA SER A 10 13.00 -2.67 5.89
C SER A 10 14.24 -2.90 6.75
N LYS A 11 14.76 -1.86 7.40
CA LYS A 11 15.85 -2.00 8.34
C LYS A 11 15.45 -2.85 9.55
N TYR A 12 14.31 -2.53 10.19
CA TYR A 12 13.80 -3.31 11.31
C TYR A 12 13.62 -4.79 10.94
N MET A 13 13.04 -5.07 9.77
CA MET A 13 12.89 -6.44 9.29
C MET A 13 14.24 -7.14 9.08
N SER A 14 15.23 -6.43 8.56
CA SER A 14 16.57 -6.99 8.37
C SER A 14 17.23 -7.34 9.72
N ASP A 15 17.04 -6.47 10.72
CA ASP A 15 17.55 -6.71 12.08
C ASP A 15 16.85 -7.92 12.72
N VAL A 16 15.52 -8.00 12.62
CA VAL A 16 14.70 -9.13 13.12
C VAL A 16 15.07 -10.47 12.44
N ILE A 17 15.32 -10.44 11.13
CA ILE A 17 15.76 -11.64 10.39
C ILE A 17 17.17 -12.04 10.81
N TYR A 18 18.05 -11.08 11.04
CA TYR A 18 19.41 -11.34 11.49
C TYR A 18 19.44 -11.93 12.92
N GLU A 19 18.56 -11.46 13.79
CA GLU A 19 18.41 -11.96 15.17
C GLU A 19 17.57 -13.25 15.26
N GLU A 20 17.04 -13.75 14.13
CA GLU A 20 16.17 -14.93 14.03
C GLU A 20 14.86 -14.81 14.85
N THR A 21 14.43 -13.58 15.19
CA THR A 21 13.21 -13.30 15.97
C THR A 21 11.98 -13.10 15.06
N TYR A 22 11.65 -14.11 14.29
CA TYR A 22 10.56 -14.04 13.27
C TYR A 22 9.17 -13.66 13.81
N GLU A 23 8.96 -13.84 15.12
CA GLU A 23 7.71 -13.47 15.81
C GLU A 23 7.44 -11.96 15.80
N ASP A 24 8.50 -11.14 15.66
CA ASP A 24 8.41 -9.68 15.68
C ASP A 24 8.10 -9.07 14.29
N ILE A 25 8.07 -9.89 13.23
CA ILE A 25 7.77 -9.43 11.86
C ILE A 25 6.29 -9.03 11.71
N LEU A 26 5.35 -9.80 12.24
CA LEU A 26 3.93 -9.47 12.16
C LEU A 26 3.57 -8.17 12.88
N PRO A 27 4.03 -7.90 14.12
CA PRO A 27 3.82 -6.59 14.74
C PRO A 27 4.35 -5.44 13.89
N CYS A 28 5.55 -5.58 13.31
CA CYS A 28 6.13 -4.60 12.40
C CYS A 28 5.26 -4.39 11.16
N TYR A 29 4.76 -5.46 10.56
CA TYR A 29 3.88 -5.40 9.40
C TYR A 29 2.60 -4.61 9.69
N TYR A 30 1.92 -4.90 10.80
CA TYR A 30 0.67 -4.21 11.14
C TYR A 30 0.89 -2.75 11.53
N VAL A 31 1.93 -2.43 12.30
CA VAL A 31 2.27 -1.04 12.63
C VAL A 31 2.61 -0.25 11.37
N GLY A 32 3.43 -0.80 10.51
CA GLY A 32 3.79 -0.14 9.25
C GLY A 32 2.60 0.02 8.31
N MET A 33 1.70 -0.96 8.24
CA MET A 33 0.45 -0.85 7.47
C MET A 33 -0.41 0.32 7.99
N LEU A 34 -0.58 0.42 9.30
CA LEU A 34 -1.35 1.48 9.93
C LEU A 34 -0.73 2.86 9.70
N LEU A 35 0.60 2.98 9.81
CA LEU A 35 1.32 4.22 9.52
C LEU A 35 1.17 4.63 8.04
N ASN A 36 1.27 3.68 7.11
CA ASN A 36 1.10 3.97 5.68
C ASN A 36 -0.33 4.42 5.36
N ILE A 37 -1.35 3.77 5.93
CA ILE A 37 -2.75 4.18 5.76
C ILE A 37 -2.97 5.56 6.36
N SER A 38 -2.47 5.84 7.58
CA SER A 38 -2.62 7.14 8.24
C SER A 38 -1.98 8.27 7.44
N LEU A 39 -0.77 8.06 6.92
CA LEU A 39 -0.09 9.03 6.08
C LEU A 39 -0.82 9.24 4.75
N SER A 40 -1.29 8.17 4.14
CA SER A 40 -2.07 8.23 2.90
C SER A 40 -3.40 8.95 3.10
N ALA A 41 -4.05 8.76 4.25
CA ALA A 41 -5.26 9.51 4.61
C ALA A 41 -4.96 11.00 4.79
N LEU A 42 -3.88 11.34 5.48
CA LEU A 42 -3.48 12.73 5.73
C LEU A 42 -3.22 13.51 4.43
N VAL A 43 -2.68 12.86 3.41
CA VAL A 43 -2.43 13.48 2.10
C VAL A 43 -3.65 13.36 1.19
N GLY A 44 -4.32 12.21 1.18
CA GLY A 44 -5.41 11.90 0.26
C GLY A 44 -6.71 12.65 0.58
N ILE A 45 -7.05 12.81 1.86
CA ILE A 45 -8.30 13.50 2.26
C ILE A 45 -8.32 14.96 1.81
N PRO A 46 -7.30 15.80 2.06
CA PRO A 46 -7.27 17.17 1.56
C PRO A 46 -7.34 17.24 0.03
N PHE A 47 -6.67 16.31 -0.66
CA PHE A 47 -6.75 16.23 -2.11
C PHE A 47 -8.17 15.92 -2.59
N CYS A 48 -8.84 14.95 -1.99
CA CYS A 48 -10.23 14.60 -2.30
C CYS A 48 -11.19 15.78 -2.05
N ILE A 49 -11.02 16.50 -0.95
CA ILE A 49 -11.82 17.71 -0.64
C ILE A 49 -11.62 18.77 -1.72
N ARG A 50 -10.37 19.00 -2.14
CA ARG A 50 -10.06 19.95 -3.22
C ARG A 50 -10.73 19.55 -4.53
N GLU A 51 -10.63 18.30 -4.96
CA GLU A 51 -11.23 17.82 -6.21
C GLU A 51 -12.77 17.89 -6.18
N TYR A 52 -13.37 17.63 -5.03
CA TYR A 52 -14.82 17.78 -4.87
C TYR A 52 -15.28 19.25 -4.93
N LEU A 53 -14.59 20.16 -4.22
CA LEU A 53 -14.99 21.55 -4.11
C LEU A 53 -14.61 22.40 -5.34
N VAL A 54 -13.39 22.21 -5.85
CA VAL A 54 -12.81 23.03 -6.92
C VAL A 54 -12.95 22.34 -8.27
N GLY A 55 -12.65 21.04 -8.34
CA GLY A 55 -12.74 20.23 -9.55
C GLY A 55 -14.18 19.88 -9.94
N LYS A 56 -15.16 20.06 -9.04
CA LYS A 56 -16.58 19.69 -9.24
C LYS A 56 -16.75 18.23 -9.70
N VAL A 57 -15.85 17.37 -9.26
CA VAL A 57 -15.90 15.94 -9.55
C VAL A 57 -16.95 15.30 -8.65
N ASP A 58 -17.71 14.35 -9.18
CA ASP A 58 -18.73 13.65 -8.41
C ASP A 58 -18.11 12.93 -7.21
N ILE A 59 -18.78 13.01 -6.06
CA ILE A 59 -18.32 12.46 -4.78
C ILE A 59 -18.08 10.94 -4.87
N ILE A 60 -18.88 10.21 -5.63
CA ILE A 60 -18.74 8.76 -5.81
C ILE A 60 -17.43 8.45 -6.53
N TYR A 61 -17.10 9.25 -7.54
CA TYR A 61 -15.86 9.11 -8.29
C TYR A 61 -14.63 9.40 -7.41
N VAL A 62 -14.66 10.51 -6.66
CA VAL A 62 -13.59 10.89 -5.73
C VAL A 62 -13.40 9.82 -4.65
N PHE A 63 -14.48 9.30 -4.06
CA PHE A 63 -14.44 8.26 -3.05
C PHE A 63 -13.87 6.95 -3.60
N THR A 64 -14.32 6.53 -4.80
CA THR A 64 -13.79 5.32 -5.46
C THR A 64 -12.30 5.45 -5.77
N GLY A 65 -11.88 6.61 -6.27
CA GLY A 65 -10.48 6.91 -6.52
C GLY A 65 -9.63 6.89 -5.23
N TYR A 66 -10.17 7.43 -4.14
CA TYR A 66 -9.52 7.37 -2.83
C TYR A 66 -9.36 5.92 -2.31
N CYS A 67 -10.41 5.11 -2.43
CA CYS A 67 -10.34 3.68 -2.09
C CYS A 67 -9.30 2.94 -2.94
N GLY A 68 -9.22 3.24 -4.23
CA GLY A 68 -8.20 2.69 -5.12
C GLY A 68 -6.78 3.12 -4.74
N TYR A 69 -6.61 4.38 -4.35
CA TYR A 69 -5.34 4.90 -3.85
C TYR A 69 -4.87 4.19 -2.58
N ILE A 70 -5.76 3.98 -1.60
CA ILE A 70 -5.43 3.22 -0.38
C ILE A 70 -5.07 1.77 -0.72
N ALA A 71 -5.83 1.12 -1.59
CA ALA A 71 -5.54 -0.24 -2.04
C ALA A 71 -4.15 -0.34 -2.69
N LEU A 72 -3.81 0.61 -3.56
CA LEU A 72 -2.50 0.68 -4.22
C LEU A 72 -1.36 0.83 -3.20
N VAL A 73 -1.53 1.68 -2.19
CA VAL A 73 -0.54 1.84 -1.11
C VAL A 73 -0.33 0.53 -0.36
N LEU A 74 -1.41 -0.20 -0.06
CA LEU A 74 -1.35 -1.51 0.61
C LEU A 74 -0.67 -2.57 -0.25
N VAL A 75 -0.94 -2.61 -1.56
CA VAL A 75 -0.26 -3.51 -2.51
C VAL A 75 1.24 -3.27 -2.47
N PHE A 76 1.69 -2.03 -2.69
CA PHE A 76 3.14 -1.73 -2.67
C PHE A 76 3.78 -1.99 -1.32
N TYR A 77 3.06 -1.78 -0.23
CA TYR A 77 3.55 -2.06 1.11
C TYR A 77 3.72 -3.58 1.34
N SER A 78 2.70 -4.38 1.03
CA SER A 78 2.75 -5.84 1.19
C SER A 78 3.78 -6.50 0.26
N MET A 79 3.94 -5.95 -0.96
CA MET A 79 4.95 -6.38 -1.91
C MET A 79 6.37 -6.28 -1.35
N LEU A 80 6.69 -5.27 -0.51
CA LEU A 80 7.98 -5.16 0.14
C LEU A 80 8.29 -6.38 1.02
N TYR A 81 7.34 -6.84 1.83
CA TYR A 81 7.51 -8.00 2.70
C TYR A 81 7.69 -9.29 1.89
N LEU A 82 6.91 -9.48 0.84
CA LEU A 82 7.04 -10.64 -0.05
C LEU A 82 8.36 -10.61 -0.83
N SER A 83 8.85 -9.42 -1.19
CA SER A 83 10.15 -9.23 -1.83
C SER A 83 11.31 -9.63 -0.92
N ILE A 84 11.23 -9.33 0.38
CA ILE A 84 12.22 -9.78 1.38
C ILE A 84 12.20 -11.31 1.52
N CYS A 85 11.02 -11.93 1.45
CA CYS A 85 10.87 -13.38 1.39
C CYS A 85 11.32 -13.99 0.05
N LYS A 86 11.76 -13.17 -0.93
CA LYS A 86 12.19 -13.57 -2.28
C LYS A 86 11.12 -14.31 -3.09
N ASP A 87 9.85 -14.13 -2.75
CA ASP A 87 8.72 -14.81 -3.42
C ASP A 87 8.14 -13.98 -4.58
N TYR A 88 8.99 -13.61 -5.51
CA TYR A 88 8.63 -12.81 -6.68
C TYR A 88 7.60 -13.50 -7.59
N LYS A 89 7.56 -14.85 -7.58
CA LYS A 89 6.59 -15.61 -8.39
C LYS A 89 5.17 -15.37 -7.92
N LYS A 90 4.93 -15.34 -6.59
CA LYS A 90 3.60 -15.05 -6.04
C LYS A 90 3.19 -13.61 -6.29
N ILE A 91 4.11 -12.66 -6.12
CA ILE A 91 3.84 -11.25 -6.44
C ILE A 91 3.36 -11.12 -7.88
N SER A 92 4.13 -11.63 -8.85
CA SER A 92 3.77 -11.56 -10.28
C SER A 92 2.44 -12.28 -10.57
N PHE A 93 2.20 -13.42 -9.93
CA PHE A 93 0.95 -14.17 -10.09
C PHE A 93 -0.27 -13.38 -9.57
N PHE A 94 -0.17 -12.74 -8.40
CA PHE A 94 -1.26 -11.94 -7.83
C PHE A 94 -1.56 -10.70 -8.68
N PHE A 95 -0.52 -10.05 -9.22
CA PHE A 95 -0.72 -8.96 -10.18
C PHE A 95 -1.42 -9.44 -11.45
N ALA A 96 -1.01 -10.58 -12.01
CA ALA A 96 -1.66 -11.16 -13.18
C ALA A 96 -3.15 -11.47 -12.90
N VAL A 97 -3.46 -12.08 -11.77
CA VAL A 97 -4.84 -12.37 -11.35
C VAL A 97 -5.65 -11.08 -11.17
N GLY A 98 -5.13 -10.11 -10.41
CA GLY A 98 -5.83 -8.85 -10.16
C GLY A 98 -6.08 -8.04 -11.43
N MET A 99 -5.09 -7.98 -12.33
CA MET A 99 -5.26 -7.28 -13.63
C MET A 99 -6.25 -8.00 -14.54
N THR A 100 -6.24 -9.33 -14.57
CA THR A 100 -7.23 -10.12 -15.35
C THR A 100 -8.65 -9.85 -14.83
N VAL A 101 -8.85 -9.84 -13.51
CA VAL A 101 -10.14 -9.51 -12.90
C VAL A 101 -10.55 -8.07 -13.22
N THR A 102 -9.62 -7.11 -13.17
CA THR A 102 -9.88 -5.71 -13.53
C THR A 102 -10.40 -5.59 -14.98
N VAL A 103 -9.73 -6.22 -15.93
CA VAL A 103 -10.10 -6.18 -17.35
C VAL A 103 -11.48 -6.82 -17.56
N PHE A 104 -11.68 -8.01 -16.99
CA PHE A 104 -12.96 -8.73 -17.10
C PHE A 104 -14.13 -7.92 -16.49
N LEU A 105 -13.92 -7.39 -15.29
CA LEU A 105 -14.95 -6.60 -14.59
C LEU A 105 -15.24 -5.28 -15.33
N SER A 106 -14.21 -4.61 -15.85
CA SER A 106 -14.38 -3.40 -16.65
C SER A 106 -15.21 -3.67 -17.91
N PHE A 107 -14.89 -4.75 -18.62
CA PHE A 107 -15.69 -5.15 -19.79
C PHE A 107 -17.16 -5.43 -19.42
N LEU A 108 -17.38 -6.15 -18.32
CA LEU A 108 -18.72 -6.48 -17.84
C LEU A 108 -19.50 -5.23 -17.44
N LEU A 109 -18.92 -4.32 -16.67
CA LEU A 109 -19.59 -3.09 -16.22
C LEU A 109 -19.93 -2.16 -17.40
N VAL A 110 -19.02 -1.97 -18.34
CA VAL A 110 -19.22 -1.06 -19.46
C VAL A 110 -20.17 -1.66 -20.53
N LYS A 111 -19.99 -2.94 -20.89
CA LYS A 111 -20.74 -3.56 -22.00
C LYS A 111 -22.08 -4.16 -21.58
N VAL A 112 -22.17 -4.75 -20.38
CA VAL A 112 -23.39 -5.44 -19.92
C VAL A 112 -24.25 -4.50 -19.09
N PHE A 113 -23.65 -3.77 -18.15
CA PHE A 113 -24.38 -2.85 -17.27
C PHE A 113 -24.52 -1.43 -17.84
N HIS A 114 -23.89 -1.14 -18.98
CA HIS A 114 -23.92 0.18 -19.65
C HIS A 114 -23.50 1.36 -18.75
N TRP A 115 -22.54 1.11 -17.84
CA TRP A 115 -21.96 2.17 -17.03
C TRP A 115 -21.06 3.06 -17.89
N ASP A 116 -20.91 4.32 -17.47
CA ASP A 116 -19.92 5.20 -18.07
C ASP A 116 -18.53 4.57 -18.02
N ILE A 117 -17.80 4.66 -19.13
CA ILE A 117 -16.46 4.06 -19.29
C ILE A 117 -15.54 4.47 -18.14
N THR A 118 -15.55 5.75 -17.77
CA THR A 118 -14.66 6.29 -16.73
C THR A 118 -14.95 5.67 -15.36
N TYR A 119 -16.24 5.58 -14.99
CA TYR A 119 -16.65 4.95 -13.72
C TYR A 119 -16.38 3.46 -13.70
N GLY A 120 -16.75 2.77 -14.78
CA GLY A 120 -16.56 1.33 -14.90
C GLY A 120 -15.09 0.92 -14.79
N MET A 121 -14.20 1.66 -15.45
CA MET A 121 -12.76 1.40 -15.39
C MET A 121 -12.18 1.69 -14.01
N LEU A 122 -12.48 2.84 -13.40
CA LEU A 122 -11.99 3.22 -12.11
C LEU A 122 -12.43 2.25 -11.00
N PHE A 123 -13.71 1.87 -11.02
CA PHE A 123 -14.29 0.93 -10.06
C PHE A 123 -13.67 -0.46 -10.19
N SER A 124 -13.51 -0.94 -11.42
CA SER A 124 -12.87 -2.24 -11.71
C SER A 124 -11.41 -2.27 -11.26
N LEU A 125 -10.67 -1.19 -11.50
CA LEU A 125 -9.29 -1.04 -11.08
C LEU A 125 -9.17 -1.06 -9.56
N THR A 126 -10.06 -0.36 -8.87
CA THR A 126 -10.12 -0.33 -7.41
C THR A 126 -10.34 -1.74 -6.84
N ILE A 127 -11.30 -2.50 -7.39
CA ILE A 127 -11.56 -3.89 -6.97
C ILE A 127 -10.34 -4.77 -7.24
N GLY A 128 -9.70 -4.63 -8.41
CA GLY A 128 -8.50 -5.39 -8.74
C GLY A 128 -7.35 -5.15 -7.76
N PHE A 129 -7.09 -3.90 -7.38
CA PHE A 129 -6.05 -3.59 -6.39
C PHE A 129 -6.41 -4.10 -4.99
N TRP A 130 -7.66 -4.01 -4.56
CA TRP A 130 -8.09 -4.62 -3.30
C TRP A 130 -7.90 -6.13 -3.30
N LEU A 131 -8.20 -6.79 -4.40
CA LEU A 131 -7.97 -8.23 -4.55
C LEU A 131 -6.48 -8.57 -4.41
N ILE A 132 -5.59 -7.85 -5.11
CA ILE A 132 -4.14 -8.03 -5.00
C ILE A 132 -3.70 -7.82 -3.55
N ALA A 133 -4.11 -6.72 -2.92
CA ALA A 133 -3.76 -6.40 -1.53
C ALA A 133 -4.18 -7.53 -0.57
N CYS A 134 -5.41 -8.03 -0.69
CA CYS A 134 -5.91 -9.13 0.15
C CYS A 134 -5.11 -10.43 -0.05
N LEU A 135 -4.77 -10.77 -1.30
CA LEU A 135 -3.97 -11.96 -1.61
C LEU A 135 -2.55 -11.84 -1.02
N GLU A 136 -1.89 -10.70 -1.20
CA GLU A 136 -0.56 -10.45 -0.65
C GLU A 136 -0.56 -10.48 0.88
N MET A 137 -1.52 -9.80 1.52
CA MET A 137 -1.69 -9.81 2.98
C MET A 137 -1.92 -11.23 3.53
N SER A 138 -2.73 -12.04 2.83
CA SER A 138 -2.99 -13.44 3.20
C SER A 138 -1.70 -14.26 3.19
N VAL A 139 -0.85 -14.07 2.18
CA VAL A 139 0.43 -14.79 2.08
C VAL A 139 1.42 -14.31 3.13
N VAL A 140 1.55 -13.00 3.39
CA VAL A 140 2.39 -12.50 4.48
C VAL A 140 2.00 -13.15 5.81
N ARG A 141 0.69 -13.20 6.13
CA ARG A 141 0.18 -13.88 7.34
C ARG A 141 0.43 -15.38 7.35
N SER A 142 0.48 -16.02 6.19
CA SER A 142 0.77 -17.46 6.11
C SER A 142 2.24 -17.80 6.37
N TYR A 143 3.14 -16.88 6.02
CA TYR A 143 4.57 -17.03 6.30
C TYR A 143 4.92 -16.76 7.77
N PHE A 144 4.31 -15.74 8.34
CA PHE A 144 4.57 -15.31 9.72
C PHE A 144 3.34 -15.60 10.57
N LYS A 145 3.30 -16.79 11.17
CA LYS A 145 2.15 -17.25 11.97
C LYS A 145 2.18 -16.76 13.41
N GLU A 146 3.39 -16.53 13.94
CA GLU A 146 3.59 -16.14 15.31
C GLU A 146 3.60 -14.62 15.44
N ASN A 147 2.96 -14.12 16.50
CA ASN A 147 2.85 -12.70 16.79
C ASN A 147 3.25 -12.46 18.23
N SER A 148 4.41 -11.83 18.44
CA SER A 148 4.93 -11.52 19.78
C SER A 148 4.11 -10.45 20.53
N GLY A 149 3.24 -9.71 19.82
CA GLY A 149 2.47 -8.61 20.40
C GLY A 149 3.28 -7.37 20.77
N LYS A 150 4.56 -7.29 20.40
CA LYS A 150 5.48 -6.20 20.77
C LYS A 150 5.32 -4.94 19.88
N TYR A 151 4.10 -4.51 19.61
CA TYR A 151 3.80 -3.33 18.77
C TYR A 151 4.50 -2.05 19.25
N ARG A 152 4.66 -1.89 20.57
CA ARG A 152 5.29 -0.71 21.17
C ARG A 152 6.78 -0.63 20.86
N GLN A 153 7.46 -1.75 20.75
CA GLN A 153 8.91 -1.79 20.44
C GLN A 153 9.15 -1.26 19.02
N VAL A 154 8.28 -1.62 18.06
CA VAL A 154 8.36 -1.11 16.69
C VAL A 154 8.22 0.41 16.67
N LEU A 155 7.31 0.99 17.46
CA LEU A 155 7.15 2.44 17.55
C LEU A 155 8.37 3.15 18.18
N VAL A 156 8.98 2.52 19.18
CA VAL A 156 10.22 3.04 19.79
C VAL A 156 11.36 3.03 18.77
N TYR A 157 11.48 1.95 18.01
CA TYR A 157 12.46 1.84 16.93
C TYR A 157 12.26 2.92 15.86
N PHE A 158 11.02 3.23 15.49
CA PHE A 158 10.73 4.36 14.59
C PHE A 158 11.20 5.71 15.15
N LYS A 159 11.07 5.91 16.45
CA LYS A 159 11.54 7.14 17.12
C LYS A 159 13.05 7.24 17.10
N GLU A 160 13.74 6.13 17.31
CA GLU A 160 15.22 6.07 17.31
C GLU A 160 15.78 6.34 15.90
N TYR A 161 15.15 5.73 14.87
CA TYR A 161 15.59 5.87 13.47
C TYR A 161 14.83 6.97 12.68
N TRP A 162 14.24 7.94 13.39
CA TRP A 162 13.56 9.09 12.75
C TRP A 162 14.45 9.87 11.76
N PRO A 163 15.76 10.08 12.02
CA PRO A 163 16.63 10.73 11.04
C PRO A 163 16.68 10.02 9.69
N LEU A 164 16.54 8.69 9.67
CA LEU A 164 16.50 7.91 8.43
C LEU A 164 15.22 8.21 7.61
N VAL A 165 14.09 8.40 8.29
CA VAL A 165 12.84 8.83 7.64
C VAL A 165 13.02 10.19 6.97
N VAL A 166 13.59 11.15 7.69
CA VAL A 166 13.84 12.51 7.18
C VAL A 166 14.80 12.49 5.99
N THR A 167 15.89 11.74 6.08
CA THR A 167 16.86 11.62 4.99
C THR A 167 16.22 11.05 3.71
N ASN A 168 15.43 9.98 3.84
CA ASN A 168 14.73 9.39 2.70
C ASN A 168 13.64 10.31 2.13
N PHE A 169 12.97 11.06 2.99
CA PHE A 169 12.00 12.05 2.56
C PHE A 169 12.66 13.17 1.75
N LEU A 170 13.78 13.72 2.25
CA LEU A 170 14.56 14.74 1.55
C LEU A 170 15.16 14.22 0.24
N TYR A 171 15.66 12.98 0.24
CA TYR A 171 16.15 12.34 -0.97
C TYR A 171 15.04 12.20 -2.03
N THR A 172 13.87 11.74 -1.63
CA THR A 172 12.72 11.61 -2.52
C THR A 172 12.27 12.97 -3.06
N LEU A 173 12.21 14.00 -2.21
CA LEU A 173 11.92 15.36 -2.64
C LEU A 173 12.96 15.86 -3.65
N GLY A 174 14.24 15.63 -3.41
CA GLY A 174 15.32 16.02 -4.31
C GLY A 174 15.19 15.40 -5.70
N LEU A 175 14.80 14.11 -5.76
CA LEU A 175 14.53 13.43 -7.04
C LEU A 175 13.36 14.06 -7.81
N TYR A 176 12.31 14.49 -7.12
CA TYR A 176 11.15 15.10 -7.76
C TYR A 176 11.43 16.56 -8.17
N VAL A 177 12.12 17.33 -7.32
CA VAL A 177 12.47 18.74 -7.63
C VAL A 177 13.41 18.85 -8.83
N HIS A 178 14.27 17.85 -9.03
CA HIS A 178 15.19 17.85 -10.18
C HIS A 178 14.46 17.60 -11.52
N ASN A 179 13.23 17.09 -11.49
CA ASN A 179 12.43 16.82 -12.70
C ASN A 179 11.46 17.97 -13.08
N PHE A 180 11.46 19.06 -12.31
CA PHE A 180 10.73 20.31 -12.59
C PHE A 180 11.68 21.46 -12.89
#